data_5e1f9c3bd711f95c96d7096297a5c93e
#
_entry.id   5e1f9c3bd711f95c96d7096297a5c93e
#
_cell.length_a   1.000
_cell.length_b   1.000
_cell.length_c   1.000
_cell.angle_alpha   90.00
_cell.angle_beta   90.00
_cell.angle_gamma   90.00
#
_symmetry.space_group_name_H-M   'P 1'
#
loop_
_entity.id
_entity.type
_entity.pdbx_description
1 polymer ?
#
loop_
_entity_poly.entity_id
_entity_poly.type
_entity_poly.pdbx_seq_one_letter_code
_entity_poly.pdbx_strand_id
1 'polypeptide(L)'
;MEIKNLFIVIDGLGDLACKELKGRTPLESAEKPILNYLASLWKLGYVYPINETNVPESDTAILALLGSKLFGSYRGYLEALGSGIRIEKGDL
;
A
#
# COMPACT_ATOMS: atom_id res chain seq x y z
N MET A 1 -22.83 20.91 -5.64
CA MET A 1 -22.57 19.62 -4.91
C MET A 1 -21.09 19.52 -4.63
N GLU A 2 -20.72 19.32 -3.39
CA GLU A 2 -19.35 19.09 -2.99
C GLU A 2 -18.99 17.62 -3.21
N ILE A 3 -17.96 17.35 -4.03
CA ILE A 3 -17.46 16.00 -4.28
C ILE A 3 -16.34 15.71 -3.29
N LYS A 4 -16.50 14.63 -2.53
CA LYS A 4 -15.47 14.13 -1.61
C LYS A 4 -14.87 12.84 -2.14
N ASN A 5 -13.55 12.76 -2.13
CA ASN A 5 -12.81 11.55 -2.48
C ASN A 5 -12.21 10.93 -1.22
N LEU A 6 -12.31 9.62 -1.10
CA LEU A 6 -11.71 8.85 -0.02
C LEU A 6 -10.76 7.83 -0.62
N PHE A 7 -9.50 7.90 -0.21
CA PHE A 7 -8.47 6.95 -0.60
C PHE A 7 -8.06 6.12 0.61
N ILE A 8 -8.30 4.80 0.55
CA ILE A 8 -8.00 3.87 1.64
C ILE A 8 -6.92 2.92 1.17
N VAL A 9 -5.84 2.82 1.93
CA VAL A 9 -4.77 1.85 1.73
C VAL A 9 -4.77 0.88 2.90
N ILE A 10 -4.95 -0.41 2.60
CA ILE A 10 -4.79 -1.48 3.57
C ILE A 10 -3.49 -2.20 3.24
N ASP A 11 -2.48 -1.94 4.05
CA ASP A 11 -1.14 -2.47 3.85
C ASP A 11 -1.06 -3.95 4.24
N GLY A 12 -0.22 -4.72 3.53
CA GLY A 12 0.10 -6.10 3.89
C GLY A 12 -1.01 -7.12 3.63
N LEU A 13 -2.01 -6.82 2.82
CA LEU A 13 -3.09 -7.78 2.50
C LEU A 13 -2.68 -8.90 1.54
N GLY A 14 -1.71 -8.64 0.67
CA GLY A 14 -1.29 -9.62 -0.33
C GLY A 14 -0.47 -10.75 0.29
N ASP A 15 -0.83 -11.99 -0.02
CA ASP A 15 -0.08 -13.16 0.39
C ASP A 15 -0.36 -14.33 -0.57
N LEU A 16 0.43 -15.38 -0.44
CA LEU A 16 0.28 -16.58 -1.24
C LEU A 16 -0.79 -17.52 -0.67
N ALA A 17 -1.36 -18.32 -1.56
CA ALA A 17 -2.24 -19.41 -1.17
C ALA A 17 -1.46 -20.47 -0.38
N CYS A 18 -2.05 -21.02 0.68
CA CYS A 18 -1.41 -22.03 1.50
C CYS A 18 -2.33 -23.24 1.76
N LYS A 19 -1.72 -24.36 2.11
CA LYS A 19 -2.47 -25.63 2.32
C LYS A 19 -3.41 -25.54 3.51
N GLU A 20 -3.01 -24.85 4.57
CA GLU A 20 -3.79 -24.65 5.79
C GLU A 20 -5.11 -23.94 5.51
N LEU A 21 -5.16 -23.13 4.49
CA LEU A 21 -6.35 -22.44 4.02
C LEU A 21 -7.01 -23.12 2.81
N LYS A 22 -6.74 -24.41 2.61
CA LYS A 22 -7.30 -25.22 1.51
C LYS A 22 -6.97 -24.65 0.12
N GLY A 23 -5.75 -24.17 -0.06
CA GLY A 23 -5.26 -23.59 -1.32
C GLY A 23 -5.77 -22.18 -1.60
N ARG A 24 -6.30 -21.49 -0.62
CA ARG A 24 -6.72 -20.08 -0.72
C ARG A 24 -5.70 -19.15 -0.07
N THR A 25 -5.71 -17.88 -0.48
CA THR A 25 -4.97 -16.85 0.21
C THR A 25 -5.65 -16.44 1.54
N PRO A 26 -4.94 -15.84 2.49
CA PRO A 26 -5.55 -15.28 3.70
C PRO A 26 -6.71 -14.32 3.39
N LEU A 27 -6.53 -13.45 2.38
CA LEU A 27 -7.58 -12.51 1.98
C LEU A 27 -8.84 -13.22 1.46
N GLU A 28 -8.69 -14.26 0.64
CA GLU A 28 -9.82 -15.08 0.18
C GLU A 28 -10.54 -15.80 1.31
N SER A 29 -9.82 -16.16 2.36
CA SER A 29 -10.33 -16.93 3.50
C SER A 29 -10.95 -16.05 4.58
N ALA A 30 -10.61 -14.79 4.64
CA ALA A 30 -11.10 -13.86 5.65
C ALA A 30 -12.60 -13.54 5.46
N GLU A 31 -13.30 -13.37 6.56
CA GLU A 31 -14.66 -12.82 6.54
C GLU A 31 -14.60 -11.31 6.27
N LYS A 32 -15.08 -10.91 5.11
CA LYS A 32 -15.03 -9.51 4.64
C LYS A 32 -16.28 -9.13 3.84
N PRO A 33 -17.47 -9.22 4.45
CA PRO A 33 -18.72 -9.05 3.70
C PRO A 33 -18.84 -7.66 3.06
N ILE A 34 -18.36 -6.61 3.71
CA ILE A 34 -18.41 -5.25 3.16
C ILE A 34 -17.47 -5.10 1.98
N LEU A 35 -16.24 -5.58 2.06
CA LEU A 35 -15.30 -5.54 0.94
C LEU A 35 -15.81 -6.37 -0.25
N ASN A 36 -16.37 -7.54 0.01
CA ASN A 36 -16.99 -8.38 -1.02
C ASN A 36 -18.15 -7.66 -1.71
N TYR A 37 -19.00 -6.99 -0.94
CA TYR A 37 -20.11 -6.21 -1.47
C TYR A 37 -19.61 -5.06 -2.34
N LEU A 38 -18.66 -4.27 -1.87
CA LEU A 38 -18.07 -3.18 -2.65
C LEU A 38 -17.39 -3.67 -3.93
N ALA A 39 -16.65 -4.78 -3.84
CA ALA A 39 -16.01 -5.40 -5.01
C ALA A 39 -17.02 -5.86 -6.07
N SER A 40 -18.22 -6.27 -5.67
CA SER A 40 -19.28 -6.67 -6.60
C SER A 40 -19.91 -5.50 -7.36
N LEU A 41 -19.83 -4.29 -6.79
CA LEU A 41 -20.43 -3.08 -7.38
C LEU A 41 -19.45 -2.25 -8.21
N TRP A 42 -18.15 -2.33 -7.91
CA TRP A 42 -17.14 -1.41 -8.42
C TRP A 42 -16.14 -2.09 -9.35
N LYS A 43 -15.36 -1.27 -10.01
CA LYS A 43 -14.29 -1.75 -10.87
C LYS A 43 -13.11 -2.22 -10.02
N LEU A 44 -12.57 -3.39 -10.36
CA LEU A 44 -11.37 -3.95 -9.80
C LEU A 44 -10.23 -3.87 -10.82
N GLY A 45 -9.01 -3.78 -10.33
CA GLY A 45 -7.85 -3.74 -11.19
C GLY A 45 -6.54 -4.00 -10.43
N TYR A 46 -5.45 -4.02 -11.19
CA TYR A 46 -4.09 -4.14 -10.68
C TYR A 46 -3.34 -2.85 -10.89
N VAL A 47 -2.54 -2.48 -9.90
CA VAL A 47 -1.60 -1.36 -9.97
C VAL A 47 -0.23 -1.83 -9.52
N TYR A 48 0.80 -1.57 -10.33
CA TYR A 48 2.19 -1.71 -9.93
C TYR A 48 2.69 -0.34 -9.46
N PRO A 49 2.85 -0.12 -8.15
CA PRO A 49 3.21 1.22 -7.63
C PRO A 49 4.54 1.73 -8.18
N ILE A 50 5.49 0.83 -8.42
CA ILE A 50 6.81 1.14 -8.96
C ILE A 50 6.96 0.50 -10.34
N ASN A 51 7.13 -0.82 -10.40
CA ASN A 51 7.17 -1.63 -11.61
C ASN A 51 7.01 -3.12 -11.25
N GLU A 52 6.96 -3.99 -12.25
CA GLU A 52 6.75 -5.43 -12.06
C GLU A 52 7.92 -6.16 -11.40
N THR A 53 9.12 -5.61 -11.42
CA THR A 53 10.36 -6.27 -10.99
C THR A 53 10.84 -5.83 -9.62
N ASN A 54 10.48 -4.66 -9.16
CA ASN A 54 10.94 -4.10 -7.90
C ASN A 54 9.91 -4.33 -6.80
N VAL A 55 10.36 -4.88 -5.67
CA VAL A 55 9.53 -5.02 -4.47
C VAL A 55 9.28 -3.64 -3.89
N PRO A 56 8.03 -3.19 -3.81
CA PRO A 56 7.70 -1.90 -3.23
C PRO A 56 7.80 -1.95 -1.70
N GLU A 57 8.55 -1.05 -1.11
CA GLU A 57 8.47 -0.76 0.32
C GLU A 57 7.38 0.28 0.58
N SER A 58 6.88 0.36 1.81
CA SER A 58 5.70 1.20 2.12
C SER A 58 5.93 2.67 1.80
N ASP A 59 7.11 3.22 2.06
CA ASP A 59 7.44 4.61 1.77
C ASP A 59 7.42 4.90 0.27
N THR A 60 8.13 4.11 -0.51
CA THR A 60 8.21 4.27 -1.97
C THR A 60 6.89 3.94 -2.66
N ALA A 61 6.19 2.90 -2.21
CA ALA A 61 4.93 2.48 -2.79
C ALA A 61 3.82 3.51 -2.58
N ILE A 62 3.66 4.03 -1.36
CA ILE A 62 2.61 5.01 -1.04
C ILE A 62 2.89 6.33 -1.75
N LEU A 63 4.14 6.80 -1.76
CA LEU A 63 4.52 8.01 -2.49
C LEU A 63 4.30 7.85 -4.00
N ALA A 64 4.59 6.68 -4.56
CA ALA A 64 4.33 6.40 -5.97
C ALA A 64 2.82 6.41 -6.29
N LEU A 65 1.99 5.83 -5.43
CA LEU A 65 0.53 5.88 -5.56
C LEU A 65 -0.01 7.32 -5.52
N LEU A 66 0.64 8.20 -4.79
CA LEU A 66 0.31 9.63 -4.72
C LEU A 66 0.95 10.46 -5.84
N GLY A 67 1.61 9.83 -6.80
CA GLY A 67 2.19 10.48 -7.98
C GLY A 67 3.65 10.92 -7.84
N SER A 68 4.32 10.57 -6.75
CA SER A 68 5.74 10.89 -6.57
C SER A 68 6.65 9.88 -7.29
N LYS A 69 7.74 10.36 -7.84
CA LYS A 69 8.76 9.54 -8.53
C LYS A 69 10.04 9.43 -7.68
N LEU A 70 9.92 9.13 -6.42
CA LEU A 70 11.08 8.88 -5.57
C LEU A 70 11.67 7.49 -5.84
N PHE A 71 12.99 7.44 -5.97
CA PHE A 71 13.76 6.22 -6.12
C PHE A 71 14.58 5.98 -4.84
N GLY A 72 14.51 4.77 -4.30
CA GLY A 72 15.21 4.38 -3.08
C GLY A 72 14.35 4.50 -1.82
N SER A 73 14.82 3.89 -0.74
CA SER A 73 14.13 3.94 0.55
C SER A 73 14.63 5.12 1.37
N TYR A 74 13.71 5.95 1.80
CA TYR A 74 13.95 7.13 2.64
C TYR A 74 13.14 7.07 3.93
N ARG A 75 12.77 5.87 4.35
CA ARG A 75 11.83 5.67 5.46
C ARG A 75 12.26 6.37 6.74
N GLY A 76 13.50 6.18 7.17
CA GLY A 76 14.02 6.82 8.38
C GLY A 76 13.99 8.34 8.31
N TYR A 77 14.34 8.91 7.17
CA TYR A 77 14.28 10.35 6.93
C TYR A 77 12.83 10.87 6.97
N LEU A 78 11.91 10.17 6.31
CA LEU A 78 10.49 10.55 6.28
C LEU A 78 9.85 10.45 7.66
N GLU A 79 10.15 9.39 8.42
CA GLU A 79 9.67 9.23 9.80
C GLU A 79 10.19 10.33 10.72
N ALA A 80 11.46 10.69 10.59
CA ALA A 80 12.05 11.78 11.36
C ALA A 80 11.38 13.14 11.04
N LEU A 81 11.20 13.45 9.76
CA LEU A 81 10.48 14.67 9.35
C LEU A 81 9.04 14.69 9.87
N GLY A 82 8.32 13.57 9.75
CA GLY A 82 6.95 13.44 10.24
C GLY A 82 6.83 13.58 11.75
N SER A 83 7.87 13.20 12.50
CA SER A 83 7.97 13.37 13.96
C SER A 83 8.45 14.76 14.40
N GLY A 84 8.73 15.67 13.46
CA GLY A 84 9.23 17.00 13.75
C GLY A 84 10.73 17.06 14.10
N ILE A 85 11.47 15.98 13.84
CA ILE A 85 12.92 15.94 14.05
C ILE A 85 13.60 16.67 12.89
N ARG A 86 14.45 17.63 13.23
CA ARG A 86 15.27 18.32 12.24
C ARG A 86 16.46 17.46 11.87
N ILE A 87 16.62 17.19 10.58
CA ILE A 87 17.76 16.44 10.03
C ILE A 87 18.54 17.37 9.10
N GLU A 88 19.86 17.37 9.26
CA GLU A 88 20.77 18.14 8.42
C GLU A 88 21.60 17.19 7.54
N LYS A 89 22.21 17.76 6.50
CA LYS A 89 23.03 16.99 5.57
C LYS A 89 24.21 16.37 6.33
N GLY A 90 24.29 15.04 6.34
CA GLY A 90 25.34 14.27 7.01
C GLY A 90 24.96 13.66 8.35
N ASP A 91 23.70 13.80 8.78
CA ASP A 91 23.19 13.22 10.04
C ASP A 91 22.87 11.71 9.94
N LEU A 92 23.31 11.03 8.90
CA LEU A 92 23.10 9.60 8.71
C LEU A 92 24.37 8.79 8.97
#